data_f32bbb9977d8510901a0b5e67bda0b5b
#
_entry.id   f32bbb9977d8510901a0b5e67bda0b5b
#
_cell.length_a   1.000
_cell.length_b   1.000
_cell.length_c   1.000
_cell.angle_alpha   90.00
_cell.angle_beta   90.00
_cell.angle_gamma   90.00
#
_symmetry.space_group_name_H-M   'P 1'
#
loop_
_entity.id
_entity.type
_entity.pdbx_description
1 polymer ?
#
loop_
_entity_poly.entity_id
_entity_poly.type
_entity_poly.pdbx_seq_one_letter_code
_entity_poly.pdbx_strand_id
1 'polypeptide(L)' 'MTDSTLTELDHRSADGIEVSLLWSRPTNRLLVAVEDSRSGKSFELPVAAEQALDVFQHPFAYAAAA' A
#
# COMPACT_ATOMS: atom_id res chain seq x y z
N MET A 1 -12.04 12.29 0.97
CA MET A 1 -12.65 12.03 -0.33
C MET A 1 -11.78 11.08 -1.14
N THR A 2 -12.38 10.15 -1.80
CA THR A 2 -11.64 9.19 -2.60
C THR A 2 -11.07 9.83 -3.86
N ASP A 3 -9.80 9.62 -4.11
CA ASP A 3 -9.19 10.05 -5.35
C ASP A 3 -9.66 9.12 -6.47
N SER A 4 -10.34 9.69 -7.48
CA SER A 4 -10.88 8.90 -8.59
C SER A 4 -9.80 8.30 -9.47
N THR A 5 -8.54 8.72 -9.33
CA THR A 5 -7.42 8.16 -10.08
C THR A 5 -6.84 6.90 -9.47
N LEU A 6 -7.21 6.59 -8.22
CA LEU A 6 -6.70 5.41 -7.53
C LEU A 6 -7.79 4.36 -7.41
N THR A 7 -7.42 3.13 -7.75
CA THR A 7 -8.31 1.97 -7.63
C THR A 7 -7.70 1.01 -6.63
N GLU A 8 -8.47 0.61 -5.62
CA GLU A 8 -8.01 -0.40 -4.68
C GLU A 8 -8.14 -1.77 -5.33
N LEU A 9 -7.02 -2.45 -5.49
CA LEU A 9 -6.98 -3.78 -6.09
C LEU A 9 -7.10 -4.88 -5.05
N ASP A 10 -6.58 -4.65 -3.86
CA ASP A 10 -6.62 -5.61 -2.77
C ASP A 10 -6.47 -4.88 -1.45
N HIS A 11 -6.91 -5.53 -0.38
CA HIS A 11 -6.87 -4.96 0.96
C HIS A 11 -6.83 -6.07 1.97
N ARG A 12 -6.02 -5.87 3.02
CA ARG A 12 -6.04 -6.78 4.16
C ARG A 12 -5.87 -5.98 5.45
N SER A 13 -6.39 -6.51 6.53
CA SER A 13 -6.23 -5.89 7.84
C SER A 13 -6.03 -6.96 8.89
N ALA A 14 -5.18 -6.68 9.86
CA ALA A 14 -4.92 -7.55 10.99
C ALA A 14 -4.23 -6.75 12.09
N ASP A 15 -4.64 -6.98 13.33
CA ASP A 15 -3.97 -6.38 14.50
C ASP A 15 -3.87 -4.86 14.44
N GLY A 16 -4.89 -4.21 13.90
CA GLY A 16 -4.93 -2.75 13.80
C GLY A 16 -4.13 -2.17 12.66
N ILE A 17 -3.60 -3.01 11.78
CA ILE A 17 -2.83 -2.57 10.60
C ILE A 17 -3.65 -2.86 9.35
N GLU A 18 -3.80 -1.85 8.50
CA GLU A 18 -4.49 -2.00 7.23
C GLU A 18 -3.50 -1.78 6.09
N VAL A 19 -3.51 -2.68 5.13
CA VAL A 19 -2.63 -2.63 3.97
C VAL A 19 -3.51 -2.69 2.72
N SER A 20 -3.32 -1.73 1.83
CA SER A 20 -4.08 -1.64 0.58
C SER A 20 -3.13 -1.61 -0.60
N LEU A 21 -3.48 -2.36 -1.64
CA LEU A 21 -2.76 -2.32 -2.91
C LEU A 21 -3.57 -1.44 -3.85
N LEU A 22 -2.98 -0.33 -4.28
CA LEU A 22 -3.66 0.68 -5.08
C LEU A 22 -3.02 0.81 -6.45
N TRP A 23 -3.85 1.10 -7.45
CA TRP A 23 -3.41 1.28 -8.82
C TRP A 23 -3.83 2.67 -9.30
N SER A 24 -2.86 3.42 -9.83
CA SER A 24 -3.11 4.73 -10.41
C SER A 24 -3.25 4.57 -11.92
N ARG A 25 -4.44 4.81 -12.46
CA ARG A 25 -4.70 4.68 -13.88
C ARG A 25 -3.89 5.62 -14.75
N PRO A 26 -3.84 6.92 -14.44
CA PRO A 26 -3.14 7.87 -15.31
C PRO A 26 -1.66 7.56 -15.48
N THR A 27 -1.01 7.05 -14.43
CA THR A 27 0.42 6.77 -14.46
C THR A 27 0.74 5.29 -14.61
N ASN A 28 -0.27 4.44 -14.53
CA ASN A 28 -0.11 2.99 -14.52
C ASN A 28 0.86 2.53 -13.43
N ARG A 29 0.77 3.15 -12.27
CA ARG A 29 1.65 2.86 -11.14
C ARG A 29 0.90 2.16 -10.03
N LEU A 30 1.63 1.36 -9.27
CA LEU A 30 1.10 0.67 -8.12
C LEU A 30 1.67 1.27 -6.84
N LEU A 31 0.82 1.31 -5.81
CA LEU A 31 1.20 1.79 -4.49
C LEU A 31 0.72 0.80 -3.45
N VAL A 32 1.52 0.62 -2.41
CA VAL A 32 1.07 -0.10 -1.21
C VAL A 32 0.93 0.93 -0.10
N ALA A 33 -0.30 1.08 0.39
CA ALA A 33 -0.60 2.02 1.46
C ALA A 33 -0.78 1.25 2.76
N VAL A 34 -0.15 1.72 3.82
CA VAL A 34 -0.19 1.08 5.14
C VAL A 34 -0.69 2.10 6.16
N GLU A 35 -1.65 1.67 6.97
CA GLU A 35 -2.14 2.49 8.06
C GLU A 35 -2.12 1.66 9.34
N ASP A 36 -1.40 2.13 10.36
CA ASP A 36 -1.31 1.47 11.65
C ASP A 36 -2.09 2.29 12.67
N SER A 37 -3.29 1.82 13.00
CA SER A 37 -4.15 2.53 13.93
C SER A 37 -3.64 2.50 15.37
N ARG A 38 -2.75 1.56 15.71
CA ARG A 38 -2.21 1.46 17.05
C ARG A 38 -1.19 2.55 17.34
N SER A 39 -0.40 2.92 16.33
CA SER A 39 0.60 3.97 16.47
C SER A 39 0.18 5.28 15.84
N GLY A 40 -0.89 5.27 15.05
CA GLY A 40 -1.33 6.43 14.30
C GLY A 40 -0.45 6.76 13.11
N LYS A 41 0.43 5.86 12.71
CA LYS A 41 1.35 6.08 11.59
C LYS A 41 0.76 5.54 10.30
N SER A 42 1.08 6.20 9.21
CA SER A 42 0.71 5.73 7.89
C SER A 42 1.81 6.07 6.90
N PHE A 43 1.93 5.26 5.85
CA PHE A 43 2.88 5.52 4.78
C PHE A 43 2.44 4.83 3.51
N GLU A 44 3.04 5.24 2.39
CA GLU A 44 2.77 4.67 1.08
C GLU A 44 4.09 4.33 0.41
N LEU A 45 4.11 3.21 -0.30
CA LEU A 45 5.29 2.74 -1.01
C LEU A 45 4.95 2.57 -2.48
N PRO A 46 5.57 3.33 -3.39
CA PRO A 46 5.44 3.05 -4.82
C PRO A 46 6.15 1.74 -5.13
N VAL A 47 5.52 0.89 -5.94
CA VAL A 47 6.06 -0.43 -6.22
C VAL A 47 6.00 -0.75 -7.71
N ALA A 48 6.93 -1.58 -8.17
CA ALA A 48 6.87 -2.14 -9.51
C ALA A 48 5.86 -3.29 -9.53
N ALA A 49 5.25 -3.53 -10.69
CA ALA A 49 4.22 -4.56 -10.81
C ALA A 49 4.75 -5.94 -10.39
N GLU A 50 5.98 -6.28 -10.75
CA GLU A 50 6.55 -7.57 -10.42
C GLU A 50 6.85 -7.75 -8.92
N GLN A 51 6.89 -6.65 -8.16
CA GLN A 51 7.14 -6.69 -6.73
C GLN A 51 5.91 -6.38 -5.89
N ALA A 52 4.80 -6.06 -6.54
CA ALA A 52 3.62 -5.54 -5.84
C ALA A 52 3.10 -6.48 -4.76
N LEU A 53 2.98 -7.77 -5.07
CA LEU A 53 2.47 -8.72 -4.09
C LEU A 53 3.42 -8.91 -2.92
N ASP A 54 4.72 -8.93 -3.18
CA ASP A 54 5.70 -9.09 -2.12
C ASP A 54 5.68 -7.88 -1.17
N VAL A 55 5.64 -6.69 -1.73
CA VAL A 55 5.54 -5.46 -0.93
C VAL A 55 4.23 -5.43 -0.16
N PHE A 56 3.13 -5.86 -0.79
CA PHE A 56 1.82 -5.89 -0.16
C PHE A 56 1.81 -6.82 1.07
N GLN A 57 2.53 -7.93 1.00
CA GLN A 57 2.59 -8.89 2.10
C GLN A 57 3.63 -8.51 3.16
N HIS A 58 4.66 -7.76 2.78
CA HIS A 58 5.77 -7.42 3.68
C HIS A 58 6.13 -5.93 3.59
N PRO A 59 5.14 -5.03 3.77
CA PRO A 59 5.40 -3.60 3.55
C PRO A 59 6.43 -3.02 4.52
N PHE A 60 6.47 -3.50 5.76
CA PHE A 60 7.40 -2.96 6.74
C PHE A 60 8.85 -3.31 6.42
N ALA A 61 9.09 -4.44 5.78
CA ALA A 61 10.43 -4.82 5.36
C ALA A 61 10.96 -3.84 4.30
N TYR A 62 10.09 -3.45 3.37
CA TYR A 62 10.48 -2.49 2.32
C TYR A 62 10.60 -1.08 2.87
N ALA A 63 9.73 -0.69 3.78
CA ALA A 63 9.82 0.63 4.41
C ALA A 63 11.12 0.77 5.21
N ALA A 64 11.53 -0.27 5.91
CA ALA A 64 12.76 -0.25 6.70
C ALA A 64 14.00 -0.17 5.81
N ALA A 65 13.93 -0.68 4.59
CA ALA A 65 15.05 -0.67 3.66
C ALA A 65 15.16 0.62 2.86
N ALA A 66 14.12 1.44 2.88
CA ALA A 66 14.07 2.67 2.06
C ALA A 66 14.97 3.78 2.58
#